data_4da51a7d87aad614e0efa4039d716a87
#
_entry.id   4da51a7d87aad614e0efa4039d716a87
#
_cell.length_a   1.000
_cell.length_b   1.000
_cell.length_c   1.000
_cell.angle_alpha   90.00
_cell.angle_beta   90.00
_cell.angle_gamma   90.00
#
_symmetry.space_group_name_H-M   'P 1'
#
loop_
_entity.id
_entity.type
_entity.pdbx_description
1 polymer ?
#
loop_
_entity_poly.entity_id
_entity_poly.type
_entity_poly.pdbx_seq_one_letter_code
_entity_poly.pdbx_strand_id
1 'polypeptide(L)' 'MVKKGSSDGVYRVTEVIGTSKVSWEDAAKNAVTAASKTLRDLRIAEVSKLDMNVEDGKVVAYRARVQLSFKYDG' A
#
# COMPACT_ATOMS: atom_id res chain seq x y z
N MET A 1 31.28 -0.85 -3.58
CA MET A 1 30.75 -0.52 -3.40
C MET A 1 30.27 -0.31 -2.99
N VAL A 2 30.34 -0.41 -2.88
CA VAL A 2 29.74 -0.03 -2.47
C VAL A 2 29.30 0.14 -1.90
N LYS A 3 29.35 0.42 -1.58
CA LYS A 3 28.86 0.78 -0.92
C LYS A 3 28.22 0.60 -0.19
N LYS A 4 28.26 0.72 0.41
CA LYS A 4 27.50 0.68 1.13
C LYS A 4 26.56 1.02 1.45
N GLY A 5 26.76 0.92 1.32
CA GLY A 5 25.68 0.81 1.79
C GLY A 5 24.53 1.47 1.57
N SER A 6 24.57 2.31 1.39
CA SER A 6 23.45 3.10 1.23
C SER A 6 22.50 2.62 0.21
N SER A 7 22.87 2.55 -1.00
CA SER A 7 21.96 2.16 -2.04
C SER A 7 21.63 0.69 -1.98
N ASP A 8 22.37 -0.04 -1.21
CA ASP A 8 22.21 -1.47 -1.09
C ASP A 8 21.38 -1.84 0.13
N GLY A 9 20.40 -1.03 0.47
CA GLY A 9 19.59 -1.28 1.63
C GLY A 9 18.64 -2.44 1.47
N VAL A 10 18.01 -2.79 2.57
CA VAL A 10 17.02 -3.84 2.62
C VAL A 10 15.66 -3.20 2.90
N TYR A 11 14.61 -3.71 2.27
CA TYR A 11 13.27 -3.23 2.47
C TYR A 11 12.41 -4.32 3.10
N ARG A 12 11.46 -3.90 3.89
CA ARG A 12 10.40 -4.77 4.37
C ARG A 12 9.14 -4.46 3.60
N VAL A 13 8.31 -5.47 3.42
CA VAL A 13 7.05 -5.31 2.70
C VAL A 13 5.89 -5.74 3.58
N THR A 14 4.87 -4.91 3.63
CA THR A 14 3.63 -5.20 4.33
C THR A 14 2.49 -5.00 3.35
N GLU A 15 1.52 -5.90 3.37
CA GLU A 15 0.36 -5.79 2.48
C GLU A 15 -0.83 -5.28 3.26
N VAL A 16 -1.53 -4.32 2.68
CA VAL A 16 -2.77 -3.78 3.26
C VAL A 16 -3.81 -3.66 2.16
N ILE A 17 -5.07 -3.56 2.56
CA ILE A 17 -6.17 -3.33 1.62
C ILE A 17 -6.85 -2.03 2.02
N GLY A 18 -6.89 -1.08 1.09
CA GLY A 18 -7.64 0.14 1.27
C GLY A 18 -9.00 0.03 0.62
N THR A 19 -9.96 0.76 1.12
CA THR A 19 -11.30 0.78 0.54
C THR A 19 -11.74 2.22 0.31
N SER A 20 -12.66 2.40 -0.63
CA SER A 20 -13.22 3.72 -0.92
C SER A 20 -14.54 3.54 -1.66
N LYS A 21 -15.46 4.44 -1.41
CA LYS A 21 -16.71 4.49 -2.18
C LYS A 21 -16.56 5.31 -3.44
N VAL A 22 -15.41 5.95 -3.63
CA VAL A 22 -15.18 6.90 -4.71
C VAL A 22 -14.44 6.29 -5.88
N SER A 23 -13.27 5.68 -5.63
CA SER A 23 -12.45 5.16 -6.72
C SER A 23 -11.38 4.24 -6.18
N TRP A 24 -10.73 3.49 -7.09
CA TRP A 24 -9.60 2.64 -6.74
C TRP A 24 -8.40 3.48 -6.32
N GLU A 25 -8.16 4.60 -6.99
CA GLU A 25 -7.07 5.49 -6.62
C GLU A 25 -7.25 6.00 -5.20
N ASP A 26 -8.49 6.37 -4.86
CA ASP A 26 -8.78 6.83 -3.52
C ASP A 26 -8.60 5.70 -2.50
N ALA A 27 -8.99 4.48 -2.87
CA ALA A 27 -8.79 3.32 -2.01
C ALA A 27 -7.31 3.09 -1.73
N ALA A 28 -6.47 3.18 -2.76
CA ALA A 28 -5.03 3.02 -2.60
C ALA A 28 -4.44 4.12 -1.72
N LYS A 29 -4.88 5.36 -1.92
CA LYS A 29 -4.41 6.48 -1.11
C LYS A 29 -4.81 6.31 0.35
N ASN A 30 -6.01 5.81 0.60
CA ASN A 30 -6.46 5.55 1.96
C ASN A 30 -5.58 4.52 2.65
N ALA A 31 -5.16 3.48 1.91
CA ALA A 31 -4.27 2.46 2.45
C ALA A 31 -2.92 3.07 2.85
N VAL A 32 -2.35 3.91 1.98
CA VAL A 32 -1.06 4.55 2.25
C VAL A 32 -1.19 5.50 3.43
N THR A 33 -2.25 6.30 3.47
CA THR A 33 -2.44 7.27 4.53
C THR A 33 -2.56 6.58 5.89
N ALA A 34 -3.34 5.51 5.96
CA ALA A 34 -3.52 4.78 7.21
C ALA A 34 -2.21 4.13 7.66
N ALA A 35 -1.48 3.52 6.72
CA ALA A 35 -0.24 2.84 7.04
C ALA A 35 0.84 3.81 7.48
N SER A 36 0.86 5.01 6.90
CA SER A 36 1.87 6.02 7.20
C SER A 36 1.80 6.51 8.65
N LYS A 37 0.68 6.26 9.32
CA LYS A 37 0.54 6.67 10.71
C LYS A 37 1.36 5.78 11.64
N THR A 38 1.67 4.55 11.22
CA THR A 38 2.39 3.60 12.06
C THR A 38 3.71 3.15 11.46
N LEU A 39 3.84 3.16 10.13
CA LEU A 39 5.04 2.72 9.45
C LEU A 39 5.95 3.90 9.16
N ARG A 40 7.23 3.75 9.45
CA ARG A 40 8.23 4.78 9.15
C ARG A 40 8.92 4.46 7.84
N ASP A 41 9.40 5.50 7.19
CA ASP A 41 10.20 5.38 5.98
C ASP A 41 9.50 4.60 4.88
N LEU A 42 8.19 4.81 4.76
CA LEU A 42 7.43 4.25 3.67
C LEU A 42 7.92 4.88 2.37
N ARG A 43 8.33 4.05 1.42
CA ARG A 43 8.97 4.51 0.20
C ARG A 43 8.20 4.17 -1.04
N ILE A 44 7.63 2.97 -1.11
CA ILE A 44 6.98 2.49 -2.32
C ILE A 44 5.65 1.86 -1.93
N ALA A 45 4.63 2.19 -2.70
CA ALA A 45 3.32 1.57 -2.57
C ALA A 45 2.96 1.02 -3.94
N GLU A 46 2.87 -0.28 -4.04
CA GLU A 46 2.54 -0.95 -5.29
C GLU A 46 1.14 -1.51 -5.21
N VAL A 47 0.27 -1.10 -6.13
CA VAL A 47 -1.09 -1.65 -6.18
C VAL A 47 -0.99 -2.99 -6.90
N SER A 48 -1.26 -4.07 -6.17
CA SER A 48 -1.09 -5.41 -6.71
C SER A 48 -2.40 -5.96 -7.26
N LYS A 49 -3.54 -5.59 -6.69
CA LYS A 49 -4.85 -6.07 -7.14
C LYS A 49 -5.91 -5.03 -6.87
N LEU A 50 -6.92 -5.02 -7.73
CA LEU A 50 -8.08 -4.16 -7.59
C LEU A 50 -9.31 -5.06 -7.61
N ASP A 51 -10.25 -4.80 -6.70
CA ASP A 51 -11.51 -5.52 -6.69
C ASP A 51 -12.59 -4.61 -6.11
N MET A 52 -13.77 -5.16 -5.93
CA MET A 52 -14.91 -4.36 -5.50
C MET A 52 -15.77 -5.17 -4.55
N ASN A 53 -16.35 -4.49 -3.58
CA ASN A 53 -17.40 -5.09 -2.75
C ASN A 53 -18.72 -4.97 -3.51
N VAL A 54 -19.45 -6.08 -3.57
CA VAL A 54 -20.72 -6.13 -4.28
C VAL A 54 -21.79 -6.57 -3.30
N GLU A 55 -22.90 -5.83 -3.25
CA GLU A 55 -24.07 -6.19 -2.45
C GLU A 55 -25.31 -6.09 -3.33
N ASP A 56 -26.08 -7.15 -3.37
CA ASP A 56 -27.31 -7.19 -4.17
C ASP A 56 -27.06 -6.80 -5.62
N GLY A 57 -25.95 -7.25 -6.19
CA GLY A 57 -25.62 -6.99 -7.58
C GLY A 57 -25.09 -5.58 -7.84
N LYS A 58 -24.82 -4.81 -6.82
CA LYS A 58 -24.35 -3.44 -6.97
C LYS A 58 -22.99 -3.27 -6.33
N VAL A 59 -22.13 -2.49 -6.97
CA VAL A 59 -20.84 -2.14 -6.42
C VAL A 59 -21.05 -1.11 -5.31
N VAL A 60 -20.61 -1.45 -4.10
CA VAL A 60 -20.76 -0.56 -2.95
C VAL A 60 -19.44 0.03 -2.49
N ALA A 61 -18.32 -0.54 -2.90
CA ALA A 61 -17.02 0.02 -2.57
C ALA A 61 -15.96 -0.55 -3.49
N TYR A 62 -14.91 0.23 -3.69
CA TYR A 62 -13.71 -0.20 -4.44
C TYR A 62 -12.65 -0.57 -3.43
N ARG A 63 -11.85 -1.60 -3.74
CA ARG A 63 -10.77 -2.03 -2.86
C ARG A 63 -9.48 -2.12 -3.66
N ALA A 64 -8.39 -1.69 -3.04
CA ALA A 64 -7.07 -1.79 -3.63
C ALA A 64 -6.17 -2.55 -2.67
N ARG A 65 -5.55 -3.62 -3.15
CA ARG A 65 -4.55 -4.35 -2.40
C ARG A 65 -3.20 -3.72 -2.70
N VAL A 66 -2.52 -3.27 -1.66
CA VAL A 66 -1.31 -2.48 -1.81
C VAL A 66 -0.18 -3.14 -1.05
N GLN A 67 0.94 -3.33 -1.73
CA GLN A 67 2.18 -3.81 -1.13
C GLN A 67 3.00 -2.57 -0.75
N LEU A 68 3.26 -2.42 0.53
CA LEU A 68 3.98 -1.25 1.02
C LEU A 68 5.41 -1.66 1.35
N SER A 69 6.36 -0.96 0.74
CA SER A 69 7.77 -1.21 0.98
C SER A 69 8.35 -0.05 1.77
N PHE A 70 9.02 -0.39 2.85
CA PHE A 70 9.66 0.64 3.67
C PHE A 70 11.05 0.19 4.05
N LYS A 71 11.89 1.16 4.34
CA LYS A 71 13.28 0.91 4.60
C LYS A 71 13.44 0.10 5.87
N TYR A 72 14.21 -0.97 5.80
CA TYR A 72 14.47 -1.80 6.96
C TYR A 72 15.75 -1.33 7.64
N ASP A 73 15.61 -0.93 8.89
CA ASP A 73 16.75 -0.42 9.65
C ASP A 73 17.35 -1.47 10.56
N GLY A 74 16.78 -2.61 10.56
CA GLY A 74 17.08 -3.76 11.26
C GLY A 74 18.20 -4.00 12.09
#